data_5373a763eae5a17c1af755639fb08722
#
_entry.id   5373a763eae5a17c1af755639fb08722
#
_cell.length_a   1.000
_cell.length_b   1.000
_cell.length_c   1.000
_cell.angle_alpha   90.00
_cell.angle_beta   90.00
_cell.angle_gamma   90.00
#
_symmetry.space_group_name_H-M   'P 1'
#
loop_
_entity.id
_entity.type
_entity.pdbx_description
1 polymer ?
#
loop_
_entity_poly.entity_id
_entity_poly.type
_entity_poly.pdbx_seq_one_letter_code
_entity_poly.pdbx_strand_id
1 'polypeptide(L)'
;MDNFIAPIDLIEHLSYVLIAVSYFLTQIFWLRVAAVAGLTLEIVYFMITKQSFTTGLPWDVAFILINLYELALLLRERAQSRLPSDDAFLLRRAFEGLDDIQIAKLLRAADWRSFAVGDVITRQDAPVDALYFILSGRAKVEVDGQVLAHLESGAFIGEIAYLTGNLATAKVTIEEQARLLAFSQIGRAHV
;
A
#
# COMPACT_ATOMS: atom_id res chain seq x y z
N MET A 1 58.03 -6.00 -4.55
CA MET A 1 56.89 -5.07 -4.49
C MET A 1 55.61 -5.93 -4.50
N ASP A 2 55.35 -6.57 -3.37
CA ASP A 2 54.19 -7.44 -3.25
C ASP A 2 53.12 -6.69 -2.46
N ASN A 3 52.30 -5.89 -3.17
CA ASN A 3 51.10 -5.34 -2.61
C ASN A 3 50.06 -6.50 -2.49
N PHE A 4 50.33 -7.41 -1.56
CA PHE A 4 49.31 -8.33 -1.09
C PHE A 4 48.35 -7.49 -0.27
N ILE A 5 47.14 -7.28 -0.80
CA ILE A 5 45.99 -6.77 -0.03
C ILE A 5 45.86 -7.71 1.18
N ALA A 6 46.05 -7.18 2.38
CA ALA A 6 45.91 -7.98 3.57
C ALA A 6 44.45 -8.52 3.61
N PRO A 7 44.23 -9.77 4.08
CA PRO A 7 42.86 -10.32 4.12
C PRO A 7 41.85 -9.42 4.87
N ILE A 8 42.34 -8.58 5.75
CA ILE A 8 41.54 -7.65 6.53
C ILE A 8 41.07 -6.45 5.68
N ASP A 9 41.88 -6.01 4.69
CA ASP A 9 41.51 -4.92 3.78
C ASP A 9 40.36 -5.34 2.85
N LEU A 10 40.17 -6.65 2.65
CA LEU A 10 39.08 -7.21 1.90
C LEU A 10 37.71 -6.90 2.55
N ILE A 11 37.66 -6.82 3.89
CA ILE A 11 36.43 -6.45 4.63
C ILE A 11 36.08 -4.99 4.35
N GLU A 12 37.08 -4.10 4.35
CA GLU A 12 36.87 -2.68 4.03
C GLU A 12 36.38 -2.49 2.59
N HIS A 13 37.04 -3.15 1.63
CA HIS A 13 36.59 -3.11 0.24
C HIS A 13 35.18 -3.67 0.05
N LEU A 14 34.82 -4.74 0.76
CA LEU A 14 33.47 -5.33 0.71
C LEU A 14 32.42 -4.35 1.27
N SER A 15 32.75 -3.59 2.32
CA SER A 15 31.83 -2.57 2.86
C SER A 15 31.52 -1.50 1.84
N TYR A 16 32.54 -0.96 1.15
CA TYR A 16 32.34 0.05 0.11
C TYR A 16 31.58 -0.49 -1.11
N VAL A 17 31.81 -1.75 -1.49
CA VAL A 17 31.04 -2.40 -2.56
C VAL A 17 29.57 -2.50 -2.18
N LEU A 18 29.24 -2.90 -0.94
CA LEU A 18 27.86 -2.98 -0.47
C LEU A 18 27.18 -1.61 -0.44
N ILE A 19 27.91 -0.57 0.01
CA ILE A 19 27.41 0.79 -0.03
C ILE A 19 27.18 1.24 -1.47
N ALA A 20 28.11 0.98 -2.40
CA ALA A 20 27.95 1.31 -3.81
C ALA A 20 26.75 0.57 -4.44
N VAL A 21 26.60 -0.71 -4.17
CA VAL A 21 25.46 -1.52 -4.63
C VAL A 21 24.14 -0.94 -4.11
N SER A 22 24.12 -0.42 -2.88
CA SER A 22 22.90 0.19 -2.32
C SER A 22 22.34 1.31 -3.19
N TYR A 23 23.18 2.08 -3.89
CA TYR A 23 22.76 3.16 -4.79
C TYR A 23 22.13 2.69 -6.10
N PHE A 24 22.37 1.43 -6.51
CA PHE A 24 21.77 0.83 -7.71
C PHE A 24 20.45 0.10 -7.40
N LEU A 25 20.13 -0.10 -6.13
CA LEU A 25 18.92 -0.82 -5.75
C LEU A 25 17.68 0.10 -5.85
N THR A 26 16.79 -0.24 -6.75
CA THR A 26 15.53 0.50 -6.96
C THR A 26 14.50 0.22 -5.87
N GLN A 27 14.62 -0.91 -5.18
CA GLN A 27 13.73 -1.28 -4.08
C GLN A 27 14.29 -0.75 -2.74
N ILE A 28 13.57 0.17 -2.13
CA ILE A 28 13.94 0.84 -0.89
C ILE A 28 14.32 -0.14 0.24
N PHE A 29 13.66 -1.28 0.34
CA PHE A 29 13.95 -2.31 1.34
C PHE A 29 15.39 -2.83 1.22
N TRP A 30 15.79 -3.30 0.03
CA TRP A 30 17.12 -3.88 -0.20
C TRP A 30 18.22 -2.83 -0.11
N LEU A 31 17.92 -1.59 -0.50
CA LEU A 31 18.82 -0.45 -0.30
C LEU A 31 19.18 -0.28 1.18
N ARG A 32 18.18 -0.28 2.07
CA ARG A 32 18.38 -0.16 3.51
C ARG A 32 19.17 -1.34 4.10
N VAL A 33 18.86 -2.57 3.66
CA VAL A 33 19.59 -3.77 4.08
C VAL A 33 21.06 -3.71 3.68
N ALA A 34 21.37 -3.34 2.43
CA ALA A 34 22.75 -3.22 1.95
C ALA A 34 23.53 -2.12 2.69
N ALA A 35 22.89 -0.98 2.96
CA ALA A 35 23.51 0.10 3.72
C ALA A 35 23.86 -0.32 5.15
N VAL A 36 22.95 -0.99 5.87
CA VAL A 36 23.21 -1.53 7.22
C VAL A 36 24.34 -2.54 7.21
N ALA A 37 24.34 -3.47 6.23
CA ALA A 37 25.41 -4.46 6.10
C ALA A 37 26.78 -3.82 5.84
N GLY A 38 26.87 -2.84 4.92
CA GLY A 38 28.12 -2.13 4.61
C GLY A 38 28.66 -1.38 5.82
N LEU A 39 27.85 -0.56 6.47
CA LEU A 39 28.24 0.19 7.67
C LEU A 39 28.65 -0.73 8.82
N THR A 40 27.99 -1.90 8.97
CA THR A 40 28.36 -2.86 10.01
C THR A 40 29.75 -3.48 9.73
N LEU A 41 30.04 -3.83 8.46
CA LEU A 41 31.35 -4.34 8.06
C LEU A 41 32.45 -3.31 8.26
N GLU A 42 32.18 -2.05 7.98
CA GLU A 42 33.11 -0.95 8.21
C GLU A 42 33.45 -0.82 9.71
N ILE A 43 32.48 -0.83 10.59
CA ILE A 43 32.70 -0.82 12.05
C ILE A 43 33.54 -2.04 12.47
N VAL A 44 33.24 -3.25 11.98
CA VAL A 44 34.00 -4.47 12.29
C VAL A 44 35.46 -4.33 11.84
N TYR A 45 35.72 -3.81 10.65
CA TYR A 45 37.05 -3.57 10.14
C TYR A 45 37.85 -2.67 11.08
N PHE A 46 37.26 -1.52 11.48
CA PHE A 46 37.92 -0.60 12.39
C PHE A 46 38.19 -1.18 13.79
N MET A 47 37.29 -1.98 14.30
CA MET A 47 37.49 -2.68 15.59
C MET A 47 38.68 -3.65 15.54
N ILE A 48 38.87 -4.35 14.43
CA ILE A 48 39.96 -5.32 14.25
C ILE A 48 41.29 -4.59 14.05
N THR A 49 41.32 -3.52 13.25
CA THR A 49 42.55 -2.79 12.91
C THR A 49 43.00 -1.84 14.03
N LYS A 50 42.18 -1.68 15.09
CA LYS A 50 42.47 -0.75 16.21
C LYS A 50 42.81 0.67 15.76
N GLN A 51 42.33 1.09 14.60
CA GLN A 51 42.51 2.47 14.14
C GLN A 51 41.73 3.44 15.03
N SER A 52 42.27 4.65 15.20
CA SER A 52 41.62 5.69 16.02
C SER A 52 40.34 6.17 15.33
N PHE A 53 39.19 5.93 15.97
CA PHE A 53 37.86 5.97 15.36
C PHE A 53 36.93 7.00 16.00
N THR A 54 37.48 8.09 16.49
CA THR A 54 36.73 9.03 17.34
C THR A 54 35.67 9.82 16.60
N THR A 55 35.82 10.05 15.28
CA THR A 55 34.92 10.93 14.53
C THR A 55 33.91 10.17 13.65
N GLY A 56 34.29 9.03 13.05
CA GLY A 56 33.44 8.28 12.13
C GLY A 56 32.39 7.39 12.84
N LEU A 57 32.82 6.67 13.88
CA LEU A 57 31.96 5.69 14.58
C LEU A 57 30.60 6.23 15.04
N PRO A 58 30.49 7.44 15.61
CA PRO A 58 29.18 7.97 16.01
C PRO A 58 28.23 8.16 14.81
N TRP A 59 28.78 8.56 13.65
CA TRP A 59 27.99 8.74 12.45
C TRP A 59 27.54 7.41 11.83
N ASP A 60 28.40 6.40 11.80
CA ASP A 60 28.04 5.07 11.31
C ASP A 60 26.96 4.44 12.17
N VAL A 61 27.07 4.55 13.49
CA VAL A 61 26.03 4.10 14.42
C VAL A 61 24.73 4.87 14.18
N ALA A 62 24.78 6.20 14.01
CA ALA A 62 23.60 7.00 13.72
C ALA A 62 22.93 6.58 12.40
N PHE A 63 23.71 6.35 11.34
CA PHE A 63 23.18 5.89 10.05
C PHE A 63 22.60 4.47 10.13
N ILE A 64 23.22 3.56 10.86
CA ILE A 64 22.65 2.23 11.12
C ILE A 64 21.30 2.34 11.82
N LEU A 65 21.19 3.15 12.89
CA LEU A 65 19.95 3.34 13.63
C LEU A 65 18.83 3.93 12.76
N ILE A 66 19.16 4.93 11.93
CA ILE A 66 18.20 5.52 10.98
C ILE A 66 17.71 4.46 9.98
N ASN A 67 18.64 3.69 9.38
CA ASN A 67 18.27 2.66 8.41
C ASN A 67 17.45 1.51 9.04
N LEU A 68 17.78 1.11 10.28
CA LEU A 68 16.99 0.11 11.01
C LEU A 68 15.58 0.61 11.37
N TYR A 69 15.47 1.87 11.77
CA TYR A 69 14.17 2.50 12.05
C TYR A 69 13.28 2.51 10.79
N GLU A 70 13.81 2.98 9.68
CA GLU A 70 13.11 2.98 8.40
C GLU A 70 12.74 1.56 7.92
N LEU A 71 13.65 0.59 8.11
CA LEU A 71 13.37 -0.82 7.81
C LEU A 71 12.24 -1.38 8.67
N ALA A 72 12.21 -1.02 9.95
CA ALA A 72 11.13 -1.41 10.86
C ALA A 72 9.79 -0.82 10.44
N LEU A 73 9.76 0.44 9.97
CA LEU A 73 8.54 1.05 9.42
C LEU A 73 8.05 0.32 8.18
N LEU A 74 8.94 0.02 7.22
CA LEU A 74 8.61 -0.74 6.00
C LEU A 74 8.06 -2.14 6.32
N LEU A 75 8.67 -2.84 7.30
CA LEU A 75 8.19 -4.15 7.73
C LEU A 75 6.83 -4.06 8.43
N ARG A 76 6.61 -3.02 9.25
CA ARG A 76 5.30 -2.77 9.86
C ARG A 76 4.22 -2.49 8.81
N GLU A 77 4.50 -1.67 7.82
CA GLU A 77 3.58 -1.41 6.71
C GLU A 77 3.23 -2.69 5.96
N ARG A 78 4.23 -3.53 5.64
CA ARG A 78 4.01 -4.83 4.98
C ARG A 78 3.19 -5.79 5.84
N ALA A 79 3.46 -5.87 7.15
CA ALA A 79 2.72 -6.72 8.07
C ALA A 79 1.25 -6.30 8.21
N GLN A 80 0.98 -5.00 8.18
CA GLN A 80 -0.37 -4.44 8.24
C GLN A 80 -1.13 -4.47 6.91
N SER A 81 -0.46 -4.78 5.80
CA SER A 81 -1.02 -4.76 4.44
C SER A 81 -1.59 -6.10 4.00
N ARG A 82 -1.84 -7.03 4.93
CA ARG A 82 -2.48 -8.29 4.59
C ARG A 82 -3.93 -8.04 4.19
N LEU A 83 -4.24 -8.29 2.92
CA LEU A 83 -5.61 -8.27 2.43
C LEU A 83 -6.40 -9.41 3.08
N PRO A 84 -7.72 -9.22 3.35
CA PRO A 84 -8.58 -10.32 3.75
C PRO A 84 -8.48 -11.45 2.71
N SER A 85 -8.20 -12.67 3.16
CA SER A 85 -7.93 -13.82 2.27
C SER A 85 -9.08 -14.09 1.30
N ASP A 86 -10.31 -13.91 1.78
CA ASP A 86 -11.53 -14.25 1.04
C ASP A 86 -11.81 -13.26 -0.10
N ASP A 87 -11.42 -11.99 0.08
CA ASP A 87 -11.69 -10.92 -0.88
C ASP A 87 -10.43 -10.54 -1.70
N ALA A 88 -9.25 -11.11 -1.38
CA ALA A 88 -7.96 -10.68 -1.96
C ALA A 88 -7.90 -10.79 -3.49
N PHE A 89 -8.44 -11.87 -4.07
CA PHE A 89 -8.45 -12.07 -5.52
C PHE A 89 -9.34 -11.01 -6.20
N LEU A 90 -10.53 -10.78 -5.67
CA LEU A 90 -11.47 -9.80 -6.18
C LEU A 90 -10.89 -8.38 -6.13
N LEU A 91 -10.27 -8.03 -5.00
CA LEU A 91 -9.66 -6.71 -4.79
C LEU A 91 -8.49 -6.46 -5.74
N ARG A 92 -7.60 -7.44 -5.93
CA ARG A 92 -6.49 -7.30 -6.89
C ARG A 92 -6.97 -7.13 -8.32
N ARG A 93 -8.05 -7.81 -8.70
CA ARG A 93 -8.66 -7.70 -10.02
C ARG A 93 -9.38 -6.36 -10.21
N ALA A 94 -10.07 -5.87 -9.18
CA ALA A 94 -10.82 -4.61 -9.26
C ALA A 94 -9.89 -3.39 -9.26
N PHE A 95 -8.76 -3.48 -8.56
CA PHE A 95 -7.78 -2.42 -8.41
C PHE A 95 -6.47 -2.76 -9.13
N GLU A 96 -6.56 -3.18 -10.40
CA GLU A 96 -5.39 -3.44 -11.26
C GLU A 96 -4.46 -2.23 -11.30
N GLY A 97 -3.16 -2.47 -11.08
CA GLY A 97 -2.14 -1.41 -11.03
C GLY A 97 -1.80 -0.91 -9.62
N LEU A 98 -2.57 -1.28 -8.60
CA LEU A 98 -2.23 -1.04 -7.20
C LEU A 98 -1.53 -2.27 -6.58
N ASP A 99 -0.51 -2.05 -5.76
CA ASP A 99 0.09 -3.10 -4.96
C ASP A 99 -0.76 -3.42 -3.71
N ASP A 100 -0.47 -4.55 -3.05
CA ASP A 100 -1.22 -5.00 -1.86
C ASP A 100 -1.19 -3.95 -0.72
N ILE A 101 -0.13 -3.15 -0.62
CA ILE A 101 0.00 -2.08 0.37
C ILE A 101 -0.95 -0.93 0.06
N GLN A 102 -1.03 -0.55 -1.22
CA GLN A 102 -1.91 0.51 -1.69
C GLN A 102 -3.38 0.10 -1.56
N ILE A 103 -3.71 -1.14 -1.93
CA ILE A 103 -5.06 -1.70 -1.73
C ILE A 103 -5.42 -1.72 -0.24
N ALA A 104 -4.51 -2.16 0.65
CA ALA A 104 -4.78 -2.17 2.08
C ALA A 104 -4.96 -0.76 2.67
N LYS A 105 -4.24 0.25 2.16
CA LYS A 105 -4.45 1.66 2.52
C LYS A 105 -5.84 2.15 2.08
N LEU A 106 -6.25 1.79 0.86
CA LEU A 106 -7.56 2.11 0.32
C LEU A 106 -8.69 1.48 1.15
N LEU A 107 -8.56 0.20 1.51
CA LEU A 107 -9.53 -0.50 2.35
C LEU A 107 -9.68 0.08 3.75
N ARG A 108 -8.59 0.62 4.32
CA ARG A 108 -8.64 1.32 5.64
C ARG A 108 -9.37 2.66 5.57
N ALA A 109 -9.37 3.30 4.41
CA ALA A 109 -10.09 4.55 4.18
C ALA A 109 -11.56 4.33 3.82
N ALA A 110 -11.98 3.10 3.51
CA ALA A 110 -13.34 2.74 3.16
C ALA A 110 -14.15 2.33 4.39
N ASP A 111 -15.43 2.69 4.39
CA ASP A 111 -16.40 2.17 5.35
C ASP A 111 -16.95 0.83 4.87
N TRP A 112 -16.88 -0.17 5.73
CA TRP A 112 -17.46 -1.49 5.47
C TRP A 112 -18.93 -1.48 5.84
N ARG A 113 -19.80 -1.68 4.85
CA ARG A 113 -21.25 -1.64 5.04
C ARG A 113 -21.91 -2.93 4.59
N SER A 114 -22.89 -3.41 5.34
CA SER A 114 -23.74 -4.54 4.99
C SER A 114 -25.14 -4.04 4.69
N PHE A 115 -25.73 -4.58 3.62
CA PHE A 115 -27.05 -4.19 3.15
C PHE A 115 -27.94 -5.41 3.02
N ALA A 116 -29.21 -5.26 3.39
CA ALA A 116 -30.24 -6.27 3.26
C ALA A 116 -30.90 -6.22 1.87
N VAL A 117 -31.59 -7.30 1.52
CA VAL A 117 -32.42 -7.35 0.31
C VAL A 117 -33.47 -6.26 0.35
N GLY A 118 -33.58 -5.48 -0.73
CA GLY A 118 -34.49 -4.35 -0.87
C GLY A 118 -33.89 -2.99 -0.47
N ASP A 119 -32.71 -2.95 0.14
CA ASP A 119 -32.03 -1.68 0.44
C ASP A 119 -31.68 -0.92 -0.84
N VAL A 120 -31.92 0.38 -0.85
CA VAL A 120 -31.63 1.27 -1.98
C VAL A 120 -30.30 1.97 -1.73
N ILE A 121 -29.32 1.72 -2.60
CA ILE A 121 -27.98 2.31 -2.51
C ILE A 121 -27.92 3.69 -3.18
N THR A 122 -28.47 3.80 -4.41
CA THR A 122 -28.62 5.08 -5.12
C THR A 122 -30.06 5.24 -5.58
N ARG A 123 -30.50 6.48 -5.69
CA ARG A 123 -31.80 6.83 -6.29
C ARG A 123 -31.53 7.63 -7.55
N GLN A 124 -32.26 7.31 -8.63
CA GLN A 124 -32.19 8.09 -9.87
C GLN A 124 -32.46 9.57 -9.59
N ASP A 125 -31.72 10.44 -10.25
CA ASP A 125 -31.80 11.90 -10.14
C ASP A 125 -31.53 12.46 -8.72
N ALA A 126 -30.87 11.66 -7.87
CA ALA A 126 -30.44 12.09 -6.53
C ALA A 126 -28.92 12.16 -6.41
N PRO A 127 -28.40 12.99 -5.49
CA PRO A 127 -26.97 13.04 -5.23
C PRO A 127 -26.45 11.72 -4.65
N VAL A 128 -25.19 11.39 -4.97
CA VAL A 128 -24.47 10.22 -4.45
C VAL A 128 -23.45 10.67 -3.43
N ASP A 129 -23.51 10.10 -2.23
CA ASP A 129 -22.66 10.45 -1.09
C ASP A 129 -21.32 9.69 -1.05
N ALA A 130 -21.28 8.52 -1.68
CA ALA A 130 -20.10 7.66 -1.71
C ALA A 130 -20.03 6.84 -3.01
N LEU A 131 -18.81 6.48 -3.38
CA LEU A 131 -18.56 5.41 -4.36
C LEU A 131 -18.65 4.07 -3.63
N TYR A 132 -19.45 3.15 -4.12
CA TYR A 132 -19.58 1.82 -3.53
C TYR A 132 -18.96 0.74 -4.41
N PHE A 133 -18.33 -0.24 -3.77
CA PHE A 133 -17.77 -1.43 -4.43
C PHE A 133 -18.36 -2.69 -3.81
N ILE A 134 -18.91 -3.59 -4.63
CA ILE A 134 -19.57 -4.81 -4.18
C ILE A 134 -18.51 -5.88 -3.88
N LEU A 135 -18.37 -6.27 -2.61
CA LEU A 135 -17.53 -7.40 -2.21
C LEU A 135 -18.27 -8.73 -2.36
N SER A 136 -19.54 -8.75 -1.97
CA SER A 136 -20.39 -9.93 -2.11
C SER A 136 -21.86 -9.53 -2.22
N GLY A 137 -22.68 -10.39 -2.82
CA GLY A 137 -24.11 -10.16 -3.06
C GLY A 137 -24.39 -9.67 -4.48
N ARG A 138 -25.63 -9.27 -4.71
CA ARG A 138 -26.12 -8.81 -6.01
C ARG A 138 -27.01 -7.58 -5.85
N ALA A 139 -26.92 -6.66 -6.80
CA ALA A 139 -27.79 -5.49 -6.90
C ALA A 139 -28.37 -5.38 -8.31
N LYS A 140 -29.57 -4.80 -8.43
CA LYS A 140 -30.18 -4.44 -9.71
C LYS A 140 -30.14 -2.95 -9.96
N VAL A 141 -29.95 -2.61 -11.23
CA VAL A 141 -29.95 -1.23 -11.74
C VAL A 141 -31.26 -0.98 -12.46
N GLU A 142 -31.99 0.03 -12.03
CA GLU A 142 -33.27 0.43 -12.61
C GLU A 142 -33.21 1.89 -13.11
N VAL A 143 -33.70 2.12 -14.30
CA VAL A 143 -33.91 3.46 -14.87
C VAL A 143 -35.37 3.56 -15.31
N ASP A 144 -36.06 4.60 -14.89
CA ASP A 144 -37.48 4.85 -15.18
C ASP A 144 -38.39 3.62 -14.86
N GLY A 145 -38.02 2.89 -13.80
CA GLY A 145 -38.76 1.68 -13.35
C GLY A 145 -38.44 0.42 -14.13
N GLN A 146 -37.59 0.45 -15.15
CA GLN A 146 -37.15 -0.72 -15.91
C GLN A 146 -35.77 -1.22 -15.42
N VAL A 147 -35.65 -2.52 -15.20
CA VAL A 147 -34.39 -3.17 -14.86
C VAL A 147 -33.51 -3.24 -16.10
N LEU A 148 -32.35 -2.58 -16.06
CA LEU A 148 -31.38 -2.54 -17.16
C LEU A 148 -30.23 -3.52 -16.97
N ALA A 149 -29.81 -3.78 -15.73
CA ALA A 149 -28.65 -4.60 -15.45
C ALA A 149 -28.70 -5.18 -14.04
N HIS A 150 -27.89 -6.21 -13.83
CA HIS A 150 -27.57 -6.76 -12.51
C HIS A 150 -26.07 -6.57 -12.25
N LEU A 151 -25.72 -6.14 -11.06
CA LEU A 151 -24.37 -5.94 -10.61
C LEU A 151 -24.00 -7.04 -9.61
N GLU A 152 -22.86 -7.66 -9.82
CA GLU A 152 -22.31 -8.72 -8.98
C GLU A 152 -21.03 -8.27 -8.27
N SER A 153 -20.45 -9.14 -7.47
CA SER A 153 -19.17 -8.92 -6.80
C SER A 153 -18.09 -8.42 -7.78
N GLY A 154 -17.40 -7.35 -7.42
CA GLY A 154 -16.41 -6.69 -8.26
C GLY A 154 -16.94 -5.49 -9.04
N ALA A 155 -18.25 -5.20 -8.99
CA ALA A 155 -18.83 -4.03 -9.63
C ALA A 155 -18.77 -2.79 -8.72
N PHE A 156 -18.66 -1.60 -9.35
CA PHE A 156 -18.82 -0.32 -8.69
C PHE A 156 -20.25 0.20 -8.85
N ILE A 157 -20.72 0.98 -7.86
CA ILE A 157 -22.02 1.66 -7.87
C ILE A 157 -21.78 3.15 -7.64
N GLY A 158 -22.36 3.96 -8.52
CA GLY A 158 -22.36 5.42 -8.39
C GLY A 158 -21.08 6.09 -8.89
N GLU A 159 -20.21 5.38 -9.61
CA GLU A 159 -18.91 5.86 -10.08
C GLU A 159 -19.02 7.13 -10.94
N ILE A 160 -19.97 7.18 -11.87
CA ILE A 160 -20.16 8.34 -12.75
C ILE A 160 -20.55 9.56 -11.93
N ALA A 161 -21.58 9.44 -11.10
CA ALA A 161 -22.06 10.52 -10.27
C ALA A 161 -21.00 11.00 -9.26
N TYR A 162 -20.29 10.05 -8.64
CA TYR A 162 -19.23 10.35 -7.68
C TYR A 162 -18.06 11.12 -8.30
N LEU A 163 -17.59 10.70 -9.48
CA LEU A 163 -16.47 11.32 -10.18
C LEU A 163 -16.82 12.66 -10.82
N THR A 164 -18.03 12.78 -11.38
CA THR A 164 -18.45 14.00 -12.09
C THR A 164 -19.14 15.03 -11.20
N GLY A 165 -19.62 14.61 -10.01
CA GLY A 165 -20.44 15.42 -9.13
C GLY A 165 -21.90 15.60 -9.61
N ASN A 166 -22.30 14.85 -10.65
CA ASN A 166 -23.66 14.84 -11.16
C ASN A 166 -24.59 13.99 -10.28
N LEU A 167 -25.88 14.05 -10.57
CA LEU A 167 -26.89 13.19 -9.96
C LEU A 167 -26.75 11.74 -10.46
N ALA A 168 -27.20 10.78 -9.67
CA ALA A 168 -27.22 9.38 -10.07
C ALA A 168 -28.13 9.16 -11.29
N THR A 169 -27.63 8.45 -12.29
CA THR A 169 -28.39 8.14 -13.52
C THR A 169 -29.37 7.00 -13.36
N ALA A 170 -29.24 6.21 -12.28
CA ALA A 170 -30.04 5.03 -12.03
C ALA A 170 -30.32 4.82 -10.54
N LYS A 171 -31.42 4.13 -10.26
CA LYS A 171 -31.69 3.56 -8.95
C LYS A 171 -31.01 2.19 -8.85
N VAL A 172 -30.26 1.98 -7.77
CA VAL A 172 -29.62 0.67 -7.47
C VAL A 172 -30.21 0.11 -6.19
N THR A 173 -30.73 -1.13 -6.27
CA THR A 173 -31.39 -1.82 -5.16
C THR A 173 -30.73 -3.16 -4.95
N ILE A 174 -30.51 -3.57 -3.71
CA ILE A 174 -29.92 -4.86 -3.34
C ILE A 174 -30.92 -5.98 -3.58
N GLU A 175 -30.53 -7.01 -4.33
CA GLU A 175 -31.32 -8.23 -4.59
C GLU A 175 -30.91 -9.41 -3.71
N GLU A 176 -29.63 -9.53 -3.38
CA GLU A 176 -29.08 -10.52 -2.45
C GLU A 176 -28.29 -9.78 -1.38
N GLN A 177 -28.36 -10.26 -0.12
CA GLN A 177 -27.61 -9.64 0.98
C GLN A 177 -26.17 -9.34 0.56
N ALA A 178 -25.76 -8.09 0.68
CA ALA A 178 -24.52 -7.60 0.12
C ALA A 178 -23.60 -6.98 1.16
N ARG A 179 -22.28 -7.17 0.97
CA ARG A 179 -21.22 -6.43 1.66
C ARG A 179 -20.58 -5.49 0.65
N LEU A 180 -20.55 -4.21 0.98
CA LEU A 180 -19.98 -3.17 0.14
C LEU A 180 -18.89 -2.39 0.88
N LEU A 181 -17.91 -1.91 0.11
CA LEU A 181 -17.00 -0.86 0.54
C LEU A 181 -17.57 0.48 0.09
N ALA A 182 -17.70 1.42 1.01
CA ALA A 182 -18.14 2.78 0.71
C ALA A 182 -16.95 3.74 0.84
N PHE A 183 -16.61 4.41 -0.25
CA PHE A 183 -15.60 5.44 -0.31
C PHE A 183 -16.31 6.81 -0.30
N SER A 184 -16.46 7.39 0.88
CA SER A 184 -17.03 8.74 1.01
C SER A 184 -16.05 9.80 0.52
N GLN A 185 -16.54 10.91 -0.01
CA GLN A 185 -15.69 12.06 -0.35
C GLN A 185 -15.13 12.68 0.94
N ILE A 186 -13.90 12.31 1.27
CA ILE A 186 -13.13 13.03 2.29
C ILE A 186 -12.80 14.39 1.67
N GLY A 187 -13.58 15.44 2.01
CA GLY A 187 -13.21 16.80 1.66
C GLY A 187 -14.22 17.71 1.00
N ARG A 188 -15.51 17.35 0.86
CA ARG A 188 -16.54 18.38 0.67
C ARG A 188 -16.99 18.91 2.02
N ALA A 189 -16.07 19.55 2.75
CA ALA A 189 -16.47 20.57 3.72
C ALA A 189 -17.10 21.71 2.92
N HIS A 190 -18.30 22.05 3.30
CA HIS A 190 -19.10 23.13 2.74
C HIS A 190 -18.26 24.38 2.43
N VAL A 191 -18.23 24.79 1.16
CA VAL A 191 -17.96 26.15 0.75
C VAL A 191 -19.30 26.83 0.58
#